data_9fd42b736cb2f39069b6bfff9e3c0e59
#
_entry.id   9fd42b736cb2f39069b6bfff9e3c0e59
#
_cell.length_a   1.000
_cell.length_b   1.000
_cell.length_c   1.000
_cell.angle_alpha   90.00
_cell.angle_beta   90.00
_cell.angle_gamma   90.00
#
_symmetry.space_group_name_H-M   'P 1'
#
loop_
_entity.id
_entity.type
_entity.pdbx_description
1 polymer ?
#
loop_
_entity_poly.entity_id
_entity_poly.type
_entity_poly.pdbx_seq_one_letter_code
_entity_poly.pdbx_strand_id
1 'polypeptide(L)'
;LEYTGEGTKMLLGEFGDVNEYGCIFVFQALPVIIFFSALSSILYYFGIIQKLVGFLAKALTKVFKISGAESLSVAGNIFLGQTEAPLLIKAYLEKMNRSEIFLVMVGGMATVAGSVLGAYIGFLGGNDPIKQLEFAKSLLAASVMAAPGAIVIAKIIYPQNEVISNEVKVSKNKIGSNLLSAISIGTSEGIRMAVNVAAMLLVFIALIAMLSSILGGFGNVTGINSVSYTHLRAHETRI
;
A
#
# COMPACT_ATOMS: atom_id res chain seq x y z
N LEU A 1 -3.39 11.69 11.46
CA LEU A 1 -4.26 12.41 10.51
C LEU A 1 -4.45 13.88 10.91
N GLU A 2 -4.67 14.17 12.18
CA GLU A 2 -4.81 15.54 12.70
C GLU A 2 -3.62 16.44 12.30
N TYR A 3 -2.39 15.99 12.54
CA TYR A 3 -1.17 16.74 12.15
C TYR A 3 -1.04 16.97 10.63
N THR A 4 -1.57 16.07 9.83
CA THR A 4 -1.60 16.28 8.37
C THR A 4 -2.58 17.38 8.00
N GLY A 5 -3.71 17.48 8.72
CA GLY A 5 -4.71 18.53 8.56
C GLY A 5 -4.13 19.93 8.79
N GLU A 6 -3.29 20.11 9.80
CA GLU A 6 -2.61 21.38 10.05
C GLU A 6 -1.71 21.82 8.88
N GLY A 7 -0.91 20.88 8.34
CA GLY A 7 -0.10 21.16 7.16
C GLY A 7 -0.93 21.48 5.92
N THR A 8 -2.03 20.76 5.71
CA THR A 8 -2.96 20.99 4.60
C THR A 8 -3.63 22.36 4.71
N LYS A 9 -4.07 22.74 5.90
CA LYS A 9 -4.70 24.04 6.16
C LYS A 9 -3.74 25.20 5.94
N MET A 10 -2.47 25.03 6.31
CA MET A 10 -1.43 26.04 6.05
C MET A 10 -1.16 26.26 4.57
N LEU A 11 -1.15 25.19 3.76
CA LEU A 11 -0.80 25.25 2.33
C LEU A 11 -1.99 25.57 1.42
N LEU A 12 -3.16 25.04 1.75
CA LEU A 12 -4.35 25.04 0.88
C LEU A 12 -5.50 25.88 1.47
N GLY A 13 -5.33 26.44 2.68
CA GLY A 13 -6.36 27.21 3.35
C GLY A 13 -7.61 26.39 3.62
N GLU A 14 -8.76 26.97 3.35
CA GLU A 14 -10.09 26.37 3.61
C GLU A 14 -10.43 25.20 2.67
N PHE A 15 -9.74 25.05 1.53
CA PHE A 15 -9.95 23.91 0.61
C PHE A 15 -9.69 22.53 1.25
N GLY A 16 -8.92 22.51 2.35
CA GLY A 16 -8.73 21.30 3.16
C GLY A 16 -9.85 21.01 4.16
N ASP A 17 -10.80 21.93 4.36
CA ASP A 17 -11.87 21.76 5.33
C ASP A 17 -13.06 21.00 4.75
N VAL A 18 -13.30 19.81 5.32
CA VAL A 18 -14.40 18.91 4.90
C VAL A 18 -15.76 19.52 5.15
N ASN A 19 -15.89 20.41 6.16
CA ASN A 19 -17.16 21.00 6.54
C ASN A 19 -17.63 22.05 5.54
N GLU A 20 -16.69 22.74 4.85
CA GLU A 20 -17.04 23.77 3.88
C GLU A 20 -17.21 23.26 2.46
N TYR A 21 -16.28 22.41 2.00
CA TYR A 21 -16.22 21.93 0.60
C TYR A 21 -16.52 20.45 0.42
N GLY A 22 -16.83 19.73 1.49
CA GLY A 22 -17.01 18.29 1.46
C GLY A 22 -15.68 17.54 1.29
N CYS A 23 -15.76 16.24 1.00
CA CYS A 23 -14.56 15.40 0.85
C CYS A 23 -13.95 15.54 -0.55
N ILE A 24 -12.91 16.35 -0.68
CA ILE A 24 -12.12 16.48 -1.91
C ILE A 24 -10.87 15.60 -1.78
N PHE A 25 -10.83 14.47 -2.50
CA PHE A 25 -9.76 13.47 -2.43
C PHE A 25 -8.35 14.07 -2.55
N VAL A 26 -8.16 15.01 -3.49
CA VAL A 26 -6.84 15.62 -3.76
C VAL A 26 -6.33 16.40 -2.54
N PHE A 27 -7.19 17.10 -1.83
CA PHE A 27 -6.78 17.96 -0.72
C PHE A 27 -6.74 17.24 0.63
N GLN A 28 -7.37 16.08 0.73
CA GLN A 28 -7.47 15.35 1.99
C GLN A 28 -6.63 14.07 1.99
N ALA A 29 -6.71 13.25 0.93
CA ALA A 29 -6.02 11.97 0.88
C ALA A 29 -4.56 12.09 0.42
N LEU A 30 -4.26 12.95 -0.56
CA LEU A 30 -2.89 13.05 -1.09
C LEU A 30 -1.89 13.62 -0.06
N PRO A 31 -2.20 14.66 0.73
CA PRO A 31 -1.29 15.13 1.78
C PRO A 31 -0.98 14.07 2.83
N VAL A 32 -1.96 13.21 3.14
CA VAL A 32 -1.76 12.08 4.07
C VAL A 32 -0.72 11.10 3.52
N ILE A 33 -0.77 10.77 2.22
CA ILE A 33 0.23 9.90 1.58
C ILE A 33 1.64 10.50 1.70
N ILE A 34 1.78 11.79 1.45
CA ILE A 34 3.07 12.50 1.53
C ILE A 34 3.62 12.47 2.97
N PHE A 35 2.77 12.80 3.94
CA PHE A 35 3.16 12.80 5.35
C PHE A 35 3.58 11.41 5.85
N PHE A 36 2.78 10.36 5.54
CA PHE A 36 3.11 9.01 5.97
C PHE A 36 4.35 8.44 5.25
N SER A 37 4.61 8.84 4.02
CA SER A 37 5.85 8.49 3.32
C SER A 37 7.07 9.13 4.01
N ALA A 38 6.99 10.41 4.36
CA ALA A 38 8.04 11.07 5.13
C ALA A 38 8.24 10.43 6.51
N LEU A 39 7.15 10.09 7.22
CA LEU A 39 7.19 9.40 8.50
C LEU A 39 7.85 8.02 8.40
N SER A 40 7.49 7.24 7.37
CA SER A 40 8.11 5.94 7.10
C SER A 40 9.61 6.07 6.87
N SER A 41 10.05 7.10 6.14
CA SER A 41 11.48 7.36 5.91
C SER A 41 12.23 7.74 7.20
N ILE A 42 11.59 8.47 8.11
CA ILE A 42 12.13 8.76 9.44
C ILE A 42 12.32 7.47 10.25
N LEU A 43 11.28 6.63 10.31
CA LEU A 43 11.33 5.36 11.03
C LEU A 43 12.37 4.41 10.44
N TYR A 44 12.53 4.44 9.11
CA TYR A 44 13.58 3.69 8.42
C TYR A 44 14.98 4.22 8.77
N TYR A 45 15.17 5.54 8.82
CA TYR A 45 16.44 6.18 9.20
C TYR A 45 16.88 5.77 10.61
N PHE A 46 15.96 5.72 11.56
CA PHE A 46 16.23 5.25 12.93
C PHE A 46 16.39 3.73 13.05
N GLY A 47 16.14 2.97 11.99
CA GLY A 47 16.28 1.52 12.00
C GLY A 47 15.14 0.79 12.73
N ILE A 48 14.05 1.47 13.06
CA ILE A 48 12.89 0.88 13.76
C ILE A 48 12.20 -0.13 12.85
N ILE A 49 11.92 0.25 11.60
CA ILE A 49 11.29 -0.63 10.61
C ILE A 49 12.16 -1.85 10.36
N GLN A 50 13.47 -1.69 10.20
CA GLN A 50 14.40 -2.79 9.95
C GLN A 50 14.39 -3.82 11.09
N LYS A 51 14.33 -3.38 12.33
CA LYS A 51 14.25 -4.28 13.49
C LYS A 51 12.93 -5.04 13.52
N LEU A 52 11.82 -4.33 13.28
CA LEU A 52 10.48 -4.91 13.28
C LEU A 52 10.32 -5.92 12.15
N VAL A 53 10.70 -5.54 10.94
CA VAL A 53 10.67 -6.43 9.75
C VAL A 53 11.59 -7.62 9.95
N GLY A 54 12.81 -7.42 10.48
CA GLY A 54 13.74 -8.50 10.76
C GLY A 54 13.23 -9.51 11.79
N PHE A 55 12.49 -9.04 12.81
CA PHE A 55 11.83 -9.93 13.77
C PHE A 55 10.74 -10.77 13.12
N LEU A 56 9.83 -10.13 12.34
CA LEU A 56 8.76 -10.82 11.64
C LEU A 56 9.29 -11.77 10.57
N ALA A 57 10.32 -11.36 9.81
CA ALA A 57 10.95 -12.20 8.80
C ALA A 57 11.49 -13.50 9.40
N LYS A 58 12.17 -13.44 10.56
CA LYS A 58 12.64 -14.64 11.26
C LYS A 58 11.49 -15.56 11.66
N ALA A 59 10.37 -15.00 12.13
CA ALA A 59 9.17 -15.80 12.45
C ALA A 59 8.60 -16.47 11.20
N LEU A 60 8.45 -15.73 10.08
CA LEU A 60 7.96 -16.28 8.82
C LEU A 60 8.89 -17.36 8.25
N THR A 61 10.21 -17.14 8.25
CA THR A 61 11.18 -18.16 7.82
C THR A 61 11.04 -19.46 8.62
N LYS A 62 10.85 -19.34 9.94
CA LYS A 62 10.71 -20.52 10.81
C LYS A 62 9.39 -21.28 10.60
N VAL A 63 8.29 -20.56 10.42
CA VAL A 63 6.95 -21.13 10.28
C VAL A 63 6.72 -21.71 8.89
N PHE A 64 7.04 -20.94 7.85
CA PHE A 64 6.74 -21.30 6.46
C PHE A 64 7.90 -21.95 5.72
N LYS A 65 9.09 -22.03 6.34
CA LYS A 65 10.31 -22.61 5.74
C LYS A 65 10.65 -22.02 4.37
N ILE A 66 10.44 -20.71 4.22
CA ILE A 66 10.79 -19.92 3.03
C ILE A 66 12.16 -19.24 3.23
N SER A 67 12.74 -18.72 2.15
CA SER A 67 14.07 -18.08 2.23
C SER A 67 14.07 -16.82 3.09
N GLY A 68 15.24 -16.42 3.55
CA GLY A 68 15.42 -15.19 4.30
C GLY A 68 15.05 -13.96 3.48
N ALA A 69 15.33 -13.95 2.18
CA ALA A 69 14.97 -12.86 1.27
C ALA A 69 13.45 -12.75 1.08
N GLU A 70 12.79 -13.88 0.84
CA GLU A 70 11.32 -13.95 0.76
C GLU A 70 10.65 -13.43 2.02
N SER A 71 11.11 -13.92 3.17
CA SER A 71 10.57 -13.52 4.47
C SER A 71 10.75 -12.04 4.75
N LEU A 72 11.90 -11.46 4.39
CA LEU A 72 12.16 -10.03 4.52
C LEU A 72 11.25 -9.20 3.61
N SER A 73 11.03 -9.64 2.37
CA SER A 73 10.14 -8.95 1.45
C SER A 73 8.70 -8.98 1.92
N VAL A 74 8.19 -10.15 2.29
CA VAL A 74 6.80 -10.31 2.75
C VAL A 74 6.56 -9.57 4.07
N ALA A 75 7.48 -9.67 5.04
CA ALA A 75 7.40 -8.92 6.29
C ALA A 75 7.52 -7.41 6.06
N GLY A 76 8.35 -6.99 5.12
CA GLY A 76 8.50 -5.60 4.72
C GLY A 76 7.21 -5.03 4.16
N ASN A 77 6.53 -5.76 3.30
CA ASN A 77 5.29 -5.34 2.65
C ASN A 77 4.12 -5.10 3.62
N ILE A 78 4.16 -5.62 4.84
CA ILE A 78 3.13 -5.33 5.85
C ILE A 78 3.13 -3.85 6.24
N PHE A 79 4.30 -3.21 6.26
CA PHE A 79 4.48 -1.82 6.72
C PHE A 79 4.93 -0.87 5.63
N LEU A 80 5.73 -1.38 4.69
CA LEU A 80 6.28 -0.63 3.58
C LEU A 80 5.47 -0.89 2.31
N GLY A 81 5.54 0.02 1.37
CA GLY A 81 4.94 -0.19 0.06
C GLY A 81 5.72 -1.19 -0.78
N GLN A 82 5.09 -1.67 -1.84
CA GLN A 82 5.70 -2.55 -2.84
C GLN A 82 6.95 -1.97 -3.52
N THR A 83 7.14 -0.66 -3.46
CA THR A 83 8.32 0.03 -3.99
C THR A 83 9.48 0.07 -2.98
N GLU A 84 9.17 0.07 -1.69
CA GLU A 84 10.14 0.21 -0.61
C GLU A 84 10.62 -1.16 -0.08
N ALA A 85 9.72 -2.14 0.03
CA ALA A 85 10.06 -3.46 0.53
C ALA A 85 11.16 -4.18 -0.30
N PRO A 86 11.21 -4.10 -1.64
CA PRO A 86 12.31 -4.65 -2.43
C PRO A 86 13.69 -4.06 -2.10
N LEU A 87 13.76 -2.84 -1.57
CA LEU A 87 15.02 -2.24 -1.14
C LEU A 87 15.65 -3.01 0.04
N LEU A 88 14.83 -3.62 0.89
CA LEU A 88 15.30 -4.47 2.00
C LEU A 88 16.03 -5.71 1.50
N ILE A 89 15.65 -6.22 0.33
CA ILE A 89 16.19 -7.45 -0.26
C ILE A 89 17.11 -7.19 -1.45
N LYS A 90 17.46 -5.93 -1.74
CA LYS A 90 18.29 -5.55 -2.89
C LYS A 90 19.57 -6.37 -3.01
N ALA A 91 20.23 -6.67 -1.89
CA ALA A 91 21.47 -7.48 -1.87
C ALA A 91 21.24 -8.96 -2.22
N TYR A 92 20.01 -9.43 -2.25
CA TYR A 92 19.66 -10.82 -2.55
C TYR A 92 19.14 -11.01 -3.98
N LEU A 93 18.64 -9.94 -4.63
CA LEU A 93 17.92 -10.02 -5.90
C LEU A 93 18.67 -10.78 -6.98
N GLU A 94 20.00 -10.60 -7.08
CA GLU A 94 20.85 -11.29 -8.07
C GLU A 94 20.95 -12.80 -7.86
N LYS A 95 20.70 -13.27 -6.64
CA LYS A 95 20.83 -14.67 -6.23
C LYS A 95 19.48 -15.37 -6.05
N MET A 96 18.38 -14.64 -6.20
CA MET A 96 17.03 -15.16 -6.02
C MET A 96 16.61 -15.99 -7.24
N ASN A 97 15.98 -17.12 -6.97
CA ASN A 97 15.38 -17.94 -8.01
C ASN A 97 13.98 -17.42 -8.41
N ARG A 98 13.40 -18.00 -9.46
CA ARG A 98 12.11 -17.54 -10.00
C ARG A 98 10.97 -17.67 -9.00
N SER A 99 10.94 -18.72 -8.17
CA SER A 99 9.92 -18.91 -7.13
C SER A 99 10.00 -17.82 -6.06
N GLU A 100 11.21 -17.44 -5.66
CA GLU A 100 11.43 -16.37 -4.69
C GLU A 100 11.01 -15.01 -5.23
N ILE A 101 11.39 -14.69 -6.49
CA ILE A 101 10.99 -13.44 -7.16
C ILE A 101 9.48 -13.39 -7.32
N PHE A 102 8.85 -14.51 -7.70
CA PHE A 102 7.39 -14.59 -7.84
C PHE A 102 6.67 -14.28 -6.52
N LEU A 103 7.16 -14.82 -5.39
CA LEU A 103 6.61 -14.50 -4.08
C LEU A 103 6.78 -13.01 -3.72
N VAL A 104 7.92 -12.39 -4.06
CA VAL A 104 8.13 -10.95 -3.85
C VAL A 104 7.07 -10.13 -4.61
N MET A 105 6.79 -10.49 -5.86
CA MET A 105 5.79 -9.81 -6.68
C MET A 105 4.36 -9.99 -6.10
N VAL A 106 3.99 -11.23 -5.76
CA VAL A 106 2.68 -11.52 -5.16
C VAL A 106 2.51 -10.80 -3.82
N GLY A 107 3.53 -10.83 -2.96
CA GLY A 107 3.52 -10.15 -1.66
C GLY A 107 3.34 -8.64 -1.79
N GLY A 108 4.00 -8.02 -2.77
CA GLY A 108 3.86 -6.58 -3.04
C GLY A 108 2.44 -6.19 -3.51
N MET A 109 1.78 -7.06 -4.27
CA MET A 109 0.41 -6.82 -4.74
C MET A 109 -0.67 -7.15 -3.71
N ALA A 110 -0.38 -8.03 -2.76
CA ALA A 110 -1.36 -8.52 -1.79
C ALA A 110 -1.52 -7.60 -0.57
N THR A 111 -0.60 -6.69 -0.33
CA THR A 111 -0.55 -5.84 0.87
C THR A 111 -0.78 -4.36 0.53
N VAL A 112 -1.25 -3.60 1.51
CA VAL A 112 -1.45 -2.15 1.38
C VAL A 112 -0.21 -1.42 1.90
N ALA A 113 0.33 -0.50 1.09
CA ALA A 113 1.45 0.34 1.51
C ALA A 113 1.09 1.19 2.74
N GLY A 114 2.01 1.30 3.70
CA GLY A 114 1.77 2.06 4.95
C GLY A 114 1.40 3.52 4.73
N SER A 115 1.99 4.18 3.72
CA SER A 115 1.63 5.55 3.34
C SER A 115 0.19 5.66 2.80
N VAL A 116 -0.27 4.68 2.03
CA VAL A 116 -1.62 4.63 1.47
C VAL A 116 -2.65 4.21 2.53
N LEU A 117 -2.24 3.35 3.47
CA LEU A 117 -3.08 2.93 4.60
C LEU A 117 -3.62 4.13 5.39
N GLY A 118 -2.76 5.13 5.67
CA GLY A 118 -3.20 6.36 6.32
C GLY A 118 -4.27 7.12 5.55
N ALA A 119 -4.15 7.18 4.21
CA ALA A 119 -5.15 7.80 3.35
C ALA A 119 -6.49 7.03 3.38
N TYR A 120 -6.46 5.69 3.35
CA TYR A 120 -7.69 4.89 3.48
C TYR A 120 -8.38 5.07 4.83
N ILE A 121 -7.62 5.14 5.94
CA ILE A 121 -8.18 5.40 7.27
C ILE A 121 -8.89 6.76 7.28
N GLY A 122 -8.27 7.80 6.73
CA GLY A 122 -8.88 9.13 6.65
C GLY A 122 -10.14 9.15 5.78
N PHE A 123 -10.08 8.50 4.61
CA PHE A 123 -11.19 8.47 3.68
C PHE A 123 -12.41 7.68 4.21
N LEU A 124 -12.17 6.49 4.78
CA LEU A 124 -13.24 5.62 5.28
C LEU A 124 -13.77 6.06 6.65
N GLY A 125 -12.90 6.56 7.52
CA GLY A 125 -13.25 7.01 8.86
C GLY A 125 -13.80 8.44 8.93
N GLY A 126 -13.55 9.24 7.89
CA GLY A 126 -13.98 10.66 7.86
C GLY A 126 -13.43 11.42 9.07
N ASN A 127 -14.27 12.25 9.68
CA ASN A 127 -13.91 13.08 10.86
C ASN A 127 -14.18 12.36 12.21
N ASP A 128 -14.58 11.09 12.19
CA ASP A 128 -14.89 10.33 13.39
C ASP A 128 -13.67 9.53 13.87
N PRO A 129 -13.04 9.90 15.02
CA PRO A 129 -11.85 9.23 15.53
C PRO A 129 -12.08 7.74 15.87
N ILE A 130 -13.30 7.38 16.27
CA ILE A 130 -13.64 5.98 16.61
C ILE A 130 -13.64 5.13 15.33
N LYS A 131 -14.30 5.61 14.28
CA LYS A 131 -14.31 4.94 12.98
C LYS A 131 -12.91 4.86 12.36
N GLN A 132 -12.11 5.93 12.45
CA GLN A 132 -10.72 5.90 12.01
C GLN A 132 -9.92 4.80 12.71
N LEU A 133 -10.11 4.63 14.03
CA LEU A 133 -9.44 3.57 14.78
C LEU A 133 -9.92 2.16 14.38
N GLU A 134 -11.20 1.98 14.12
CA GLU A 134 -11.76 0.69 13.65
C GLU A 134 -11.24 0.32 12.27
N PHE A 135 -11.25 1.27 11.32
CA PHE A 135 -10.67 1.04 9.99
C PHE A 135 -9.17 0.80 10.04
N ALA A 136 -8.43 1.52 10.90
CA ALA A 136 -7.00 1.30 11.08
C ALA A 136 -6.72 -0.13 11.55
N LYS A 137 -7.45 -0.64 12.55
CA LYS A 137 -7.32 -2.02 13.03
C LYS A 137 -7.65 -3.04 11.95
N SER A 138 -8.75 -2.84 11.23
CA SER A 138 -9.20 -3.75 10.18
C SER A 138 -8.23 -3.82 9.01
N LEU A 139 -7.76 -2.68 8.51
CA LEU A 139 -6.81 -2.60 7.41
C LEU A 139 -5.44 -3.17 7.78
N LEU A 140 -4.95 -2.87 9.00
CA LEU A 140 -3.69 -3.44 9.48
C LEU A 140 -3.78 -4.96 9.65
N ALA A 141 -4.90 -5.46 10.21
CA ALA A 141 -5.14 -6.89 10.33
C ALA A 141 -5.19 -7.57 8.95
N ALA A 142 -5.85 -6.94 7.96
CA ALA A 142 -5.88 -7.44 6.60
C ALA A 142 -4.48 -7.53 5.98
N SER A 143 -3.63 -6.50 6.13
CA SER A 143 -2.25 -6.52 5.64
C SER A 143 -1.40 -7.61 6.32
N VAL A 144 -1.57 -7.83 7.62
CA VAL A 144 -0.87 -8.90 8.35
C VAL A 144 -1.33 -10.28 7.89
N MET A 145 -2.65 -10.47 7.66
CA MET A 145 -3.19 -11.73 7.14
C MET A 145 -2.85 -11.98 5.66
N ALA A 146 -2.70 -10.93 4.88
CA ALA A 146 -2.31 -11.03 3.47
C ALA A 146 -0.89 -11.62 3.30
N ALA A 147 0.01 -11.36 4.23
CA ALA A 147 1.38 -11.86 4.19
C ALA A 147 1.47 -13.40 4.11
N PRO A 148 0.92 -14.19 5.06
CA PRO A 148 0.88 -15.64 4.94
C PRO A 148 0.04 -16.12 3.75
N GLY A 149 -1.06 -15.43 3.42
CA GLY A 149 -1.88 -15.76 2.25
C GLY A 149 -1.09 -15.67 0.95
N ALA A 150 -0.30 -14.61 0.77
CA ALA A 150 0.58 -14.43 -0.39
C ALA A 150 1.62 -15.56 -0.50
N ILE A 151 2.22 -15.98 0.63
CA ILE A 151 3.17 -17.10 0.66
C ILE A 151 2.52 -18.37 0.15
N VAL A 152 1.36 -18.73 0.70
CA VAL A 152 0.66 -19.97 0.33
C VAL A 152 0.29 -19.96 -1.15
N ILE A 153 -0.35 -18.90 -1.63
CA ILE A 153 -0.78 -18.79 -3.04
C ILE A 153 0.42 -18.82 -3.98
N ALA A 154 1.47 -18.06 -3.68
CA ALA A 154 2.67 -18.02 -4.52
C ALA A 154 3.36 -19.39 -4.61
N LYS A 155 3.42 -20.15 -3.50
CA LYS A 155 4.04 -21.47 -3.50
C LYS A 155 3.16 -22.57 -4.11
N ILE A 156 1.84 -22.38 -4.15
CA ILE A 156 0.94 -23.26 -4.91
C ILE A 156 1.13 -23.05 -6.41
N ILE A 157 1.19 -21.79 -6.87
CA ILE A 157 1.32 -21.45 -8.30
C ILE A 157 2.73 -21.76 -8.79
N TYR A 158 3.76 -21.40 -8.02
CA TYR A 158 5.15 -21.62 -8.38
C TYR A 158 5.94 -22.24 -7.22
N PRO A 159 5.96 -23.60 -7.12
CA PRO A 159 6.61 -24.32 -6.03
C PRO A 159 8.13 -24.07 -5.98
N GLN A 160 8.68 -24.11 -4.78
CA GLN A 160 10.12 -24.00 -4.56
C GLN A 160 10.79 -25.37 -4.72
N ASN A 161 11.58 -25.53 -5.76
CA ASN A 161 12.31 -26.79 -6.05
C ASN A 161 13.82 -26.66 -5.89
N GLU A 162 14.34 -25.45 -5.66
CA GLU A 162 15.75 -25.17 -5.53
C GLU A 162 16.16 -24.97 -4.07
N VAL A 163 17.45 -25.11 -3.80
CA VAL A 163 18.00 -24.87 -2.45
C VAL A 163 17.92 -23.38 -2.13
N ILE A 164 17.32 -23.06 -0.99
CA ILE A 164 17.14 -21.69 -0.52
C ILE A 164 18.07 -21.35 0.63
N SER A 165 18.43 -20.08 0.75
CA SER A 165 19.17 -19.57 1.89
C SER A 165 18.19 -19.05 2.97
N ASN A 166 18.30 -19.62 4.16
CA ASN A 166 17.52 -19.20 5.32
C ASN A 166 18.11 -17.98 6.04
N GLU A 167 19.17 -17.38 5.50
CA GLU A 167 19.87 -16.28 6.13
C GLU A 167 19.04 -14.99 6.02
N VAL A 168 18.61 -14.45 7.17
CA VAL A 168 17.88 -13.18 7.26
C VAL A 168 18.85 -12.06 7.61
N LYS A 169 19.36 -11.36 6.61
CA LYS A 169 20.19 -10.16 6.78
C LYS A 169 19.44 -8.93 6.29
N VAL A 170 18.95 -8.13 7.19
CA VAL A 170 18.33 -6.84 6.83
C VAL A 170 19.43 -5.88 6.38
N SER A 171 19.24 -5.23 5.23
CA SER A 171 20.13 -4.17 4.77
C SER A 171 20.24 -3.07 5.84
N LYS A 172 21.47 -2.71 6.21
CA LYS A 172 21.74 -1.62 7.16
C LYS A 172 21.87 -0.26 6.46
N ASN A 173 21.59 -0.18 5.17
CA ASN A 173 21.67 1.07 4.43
C ASN A 173 20.67 2.07 4.99
N LYS A 174 21.17 3.24 5.39
CA LYS A 174 20.34 4.35 5.84
C LYS A 174 19.76 5.08 4.62
N ILE A 175 18.54 5.53 4.72
CA ILE A 175 17.96 6.48 3.76
C ILE A 175 18.46 7.88 4.14
N GLY A 176 19.29 8.47 3.27
CA GLY A 176 19.87 9.79 3.49
C GLY A 176 21.09 9.82 4.44
N SER A 177 21.84 10.90 4.36
CA SER A 177 23.04 11.14 5.16
C SER A 177 22.73 11.66 6.57
N ASN A 178 21.58 12.32 6.74
CA ASN A 178 21.09 12.87 8.00
C ASN A 178 19.54 12.83 8.04
N LEU A 179 18.95 13.18 9.18
CA LEU A 179 17.50 13.14 9.37
C LEU A 179 16.75 14.03 8.39
N LEU A 180 17.22 15.24 8.13
CA LEU A 180 16.58 16.16 7.18
C LEU A 180 16.62 15.60 5.75
N SER A 181 17.73 14.99 5.37
CA SER A 181 17.84 14.29 4.08
C SER A 181 16.85 13.12 3.97
N ALA A 182 16.67 12.35 5.04
CA ALA A 182 15.69 11.26 5.07
C ALA A 182 14.25 11.78 4.92
N ILE A 183 13.90 12.89 5.59
CA ILE A 183 12.58 13.55 5.46
C ILE A 183 12.39 14.04 4.03
N SER A 184 13.37 14.71 3.43
CA SER A 184 13.30 15.24 2.06
C SER A 184 13.10 14.13 1.05
N ILE A 185 13.83 13.01 1.17
CA ILE A 185 13.68 11.83 0.31
C ILE A 185 12.27 11.26 0.46
N GLY A 186 11.80 11.04 1.70
CA GLY A 186 10.46 10.51 1.96
C GLY A 186 9.35 11.41 1.45
N THR A 187 9.50 12.73 1.57
CA THR A 187 8.55 13.71 1.03
C THR A 187 8.51 13.64 -0.50
N SER A 188 9.67 13.58 -1.16
CA SER A 188 9.75 13.49 -2.62
C SER A 188 9.13 12.19 -3.16
N GLU A 189 9.39 11.07 -2.51
CA GLU A 189 8.75 9.79 -2.83
C GLU A 189 7.24 9.83 -2.58
N GLY A 190 6.80 10.45 -1.49
CA GLY A 190 5.39 10.66 -1.16
C GLY A 190 4.66 11.49 -2.21
N ILE A 191 5.26 12.58 -2.69
CA ILE A 191 4.68 13.41 -3.76
C ILE A 191 4.54 12.58 -5.05
N ARG A 192 5.59 11.86 -5.45
CA ARG A 192 5.56 11.01 -6.64
C ARG A 192 4.46 9.96 -6.54
N MET A 193 4.33 9.31 -5.37
CA MET A 193 3.27 8.33 -5.11
C MET A 193 1.89 8.98 -5.16
N ALA A 194 1.69 10.12 -4.51
CA ALA A 194 0.43 10.84 -4.48
C ALA A 194 -0.04 11.23 -5.90
N VAL A 195 0.85 11.79 -6.72
CA VAL A 195 0.54 12.14 -8.11
C VAL A 195 0.20 10.90 -8.95
N ASN A 196 0.95 9.81 -8.80
CA ASN A 196 0.68 8.55 -9.50
C ASN A 196 -0.69 7.97 -9.10
N VAL A 197 -1.02 7.96 -7.80
CA VAL A 197 -2.33 7.49 -7.31
C VAL A 197 -3.46 8.34 -7.89
N ALA A 198 -3.34 9.68 -7.86
CA ALA A 198 -4.34 10.58 -8.42
C ALA A 198 -4.54 10.35 -9.93
N ALA A 199 -3.45 10.25 -10.69
CA ALA A 199 -3.49 10.01 -12.13
C ALA A 199 -4.12 8.65 -12.48
N MET A 200 -3.73 7.59 -11.77
CA MET A 200 -4.28 6.25 -11.99
C MET A 200 -5.77 6.17 -11.66
N LEU A 201 -6.20 6.74 -10.53
CA LEU A 201 -7.61 6.78 -10.17
C LEU A 201 -8.43 7.53 -11.21
N LEU A 202 -7.95 8.69 -11.68
CA LEU A 202 -8.62 9.45 -12.74
C LEU A 202 -8.80 8.60 -14.00
N VAL A 203 -7.71 7.97 -14.47
CA VAL A 203 -7.74 7.17 -15.70
C VAL A 203 -8.65 5.94 -15.54
N PHE A 204 -8.54 5.18 -14.45
CA PHE A 204 -9.37 3.98 -14.25
C PHE A 204 -10.86 4.32 -14.12
N ILE A 205 -11.21 5.38 -13.39
CA ILE A 205 -12.60 5.81 -13.27
C ILE A 205 -13.14 6.24 -14.65
N ALA A 206 -12.36 6.99 -15.43
CA ALA A 206 -12.73 7.40 -16.78
C ALA A 206 -12.90 6.20 -17.72
N LEU A 207 -11.99 5.20 -17.67
CA LEU A 207 -12.09 3.97 -18.47
C LEU A 207 -13.33 3.14 -18.09
N ILE A 208 -13.63 3.01 -16.79
CA ILE A 208 -14.83 2.30 -16.32
C ILE A 208 -16.08 3.02 -16.81
N ALA A 209 -16.13 4.36 -16.74
CA ALA A 209 -17.24 5.14 -17.25
C ALA A 209 -17.41 4.98 -18.77
N MET A 210 -16.31 5.01 -19.53
CA MET A 210 -16.30 4.79 -20.97
C MET A 210 -16.80 3.38 -21.34
N LEU A 211 -16.29 2.33 -20.68
CA LEU A 211 -16.74 0.95 -20.89
C LEU A 211 -18.22 0.78 -20.55
N SER A 212 -18.68 1.37 -19.44
CA SER A 212 -20.09 1.34 -19.06
C SER A 212 -20.98 2.03 -20.09
N SER A 213 -20.52 3.13 -20.69
CA SER A 213 -21.24 3.82 -21.77
C SER A 213 -21.32 2.99 -23.05
N ILE A 214 -20.21 2.34 -23.45
CA ILE A 214 -20.17 1.45 -24.61
C ILE A 214 -21.10 0.27 -24.41
N LEU A 215 -21.02 -0.42 -23.25
CA LEU A 215 -21.88 -1.55 -22.93
C LEU A 215 -23.36 -1.16 -22.87
N GLY A 216 -23.68 0.02 -22.32
CA GLY A 216 -25.03 0.58 -22.31
C GLY A 216 -25.55 0.84 -23.73
N GLY A 217 -24.71 1.36 -24.62
CA GLY A 217 -25.03 1.54 -26.04
C GLY A 217 -25.37 0.21 -26.75
N PHE A 218 -24.55 -0.82 -26.54
CA PHE A 218 -24.83 -2.18 -27.06
C PHE A 218 -26.10 -2.75 -26.45
N GLY A 219 -26.37 -2.56 -25.17
CA GLY A 219 -27.60 -3.02 -24.50
C GLY A 219 -28.85 -2.43 -25.12
N ASN A 220 -28.84 -1.14 -25.46
CA ASN A 220 -29.94 -0.45 -26.10
C ASN A 220 -30.22 -0.99 -27.52
N VAL A 221 -29.20 -1.45 -28.22
CA VAL A 221 -29.37 -2.03 -29.61
C VAL A 221 -29.80 -3.50 -29.57
N THR A 222 -29.29 -4.27 -28.61
CA THR A 222 -29.51 -5.72 -28.51
C THR A 222 -30.68 -6.10 -27.60
N GLY A 223 -31.22 -5.17 -26.83
CA GLY A 223 -32.27 -5.43 -25.81
C GLY A 223 -31.74 -6.17 -24.56
N ILE A 224 -30.42 -6.43 -24.47
CA ILE A 224 -29.79 -7.09 -23.33
C ILE A 224 -29.40 -6.01 -22.35
N ASN A 225 -30.07 -5.95 -21.19
CA ASN A 225 -29.67 -5.08 -20.09
C ASN A 225 -28.33 -5.55 -19.51
N SER A 226 -27.22 -4.95 -19.99
CA SER A 226 -25.91 -5.19 -19.39
C SER A 226 -25.88 -4.55 -18.00
N VAL A 227 -25.64 -5.37 -16.96
CA VAL A 227 -25.49 -4.90 -15.60
C VAL A 227 -24.22 -4.06 -15.53
N SER A 228 -24.35 -2.74 -15.46
CA SER A 228 -23.23 -1.83 -15.24
C SER A 228 -22.61 -2.10 -13.87
N TYR A 229 -21.28 -1.93 -13.74
CA TYR A 229 -20.54 -2.01 -12.47
C TYR A 229 -21.15 -1.12 -11.36
N THR A 230 -21.80 -0.02 -11.74
CA THR A 230 -22.53 0.84 -10.82
C THR A 230 -23.79 0.17 -10.21
N HIS A 231 -24.41 -0.77 -10.91
CA HIS A 231 -25.54 -1.56 -10.39
C HIS A 231 -25.12 -2.61 -9.37
N LEU A 232 -23.94 -3.21 -9.52
CA LEU A 232 -23.36 -4.13 -8.54
C LEU A 232 -23.07 -3.39 -7.23
N ARG A 233 -22.54 -2.16 -7.32
CA ARG A 233 -22.23 -1.33 -6.15
C ARG A 233 -23.51 -0.83 -5.41
N ALA A 234 -24.60 -0.60 -6.11
CA ALA A 234 -25.86 -0.17 -5.48
C ALA A 234 -26.53 -1.28 -4.65
N HIS A 235 -26.21 -2.55 -4.91
CA HIS A 235 -26.72 -3.68 -4.12
C HIS A 235 -25.94 -3.88 -2.81
N GLU A 236 -24.65 -3.51 -2.76
CA GLU A 236 -23.81 -3.64 -1.55
C GLU A 236 -24.05 -2.52 -0.52
N THR A 237 -24.62 -1.38 -0.91
CA THR A 237 -24.87 -0.25 -0.01
C THR A 237 -26.24 -0.29 0.67
N ARG A 238 -27.00 -1.38 0.53
CA ARG A 238 -28.32 -1.57 1.18
C ARG A 238 -28.29 -2.56 2.36
N ILE A 239 -27.11 -2.75 2.99
CA ILE A 239 -27.00 -3.49 4.25
C ILE A 239 -26.64 -2.52 5.37
#